data_8c6469754961821d50be2c4a27ade438
#
_entry.id   8c6469754961821d50be2c4a27ade438
#
_cell.length_a   1.000
_cell.length_b   1.000
_cell.length_c   1.000
_cell.angle_alpha   90.00
_cell.angle_beta   90.00
_cell.angle_gamma   90.00
#
_symmetry.space_group_name_H-M   'P 1'
#
loop_
_entity.id
_entity.type
_entity.pdbx_description
1 polymer ?
#
loop_
_entity_poly.entity_id
_entity_poly.type
_entity_poly.pdbx_seq_one_letter_code
_entity_poly.pdbx_strand_id
1 'polypeptide(L)'
;LNITQDHLDWHGSMAAYAAAKARIFGTDPMPATVMVINRDDPAVEAMIPPPVIVKPTRRGERAKQVSRRVVRFGLDAPREPGDFGLLDEGGMAWLVRAMELDPTIKRKPGDEVDLVIQRLMPADALRIRGRHNASNALAALALASSVGIPLAPMLHGLREYRGEPHRVEPIGMLGQVEFFDDSKGTNVGATVAALN
;
A
#
# COMPACT_ATOMS: atom_id res chain seq x y z
N LEU A 1 3.32 0.94 6.12
CA LEU A 1 3.49 -0.20 5.23
C LEU A 1 3.09 -1.50 5.92
N ASN A 2 3.78 -1.90 6.98
CA ASN A 2 3.48 -3.07 7.80
C ASN A 2 3.89 -2.83 9.26
N ILE A 3 3.34 -3.61 10.18
CA ILE A 3 3.63 -3.57 11.62
C ILE A 3 4.22 -4.91 12.02
N THR A 4 5.53 -5.01 11.95
CA THR A 4 6.30 -6.18 12.40
C THR A 4 7.11 -5.80 13.64
N GLN A 5 7.56 -6.82 14.39
CA GLN A 5 8.32 -6.60 15.61
C GLN A 5 9.60 -5.82 15.32
N ASP A 6 9.67 -4.59 15.87
CA ASP A 6 10.84 -3.72 15.83
C ASP A 6 10.74 -2.67 16.95
N HIS A 7 11.88 -2.10 17.35
CA HIS A 7 11.96 -1.00 18.33
C HIS A 7 11.19 -1.23 19.65
N LEU A 8 11.07 -2.48 20.12
CA LEU A 8 10.35 -2.80 21.36
C LEU A 8 11.10 -2.32 22.61
N ASP A 9 12.41 -2.19 22.55
CA ASP A 9 13.25 -1.55 23.54
C ASP A 9 12.83 -0.09 23.81
N TRP A 10 12.39 0.61 22.77
CA TRP A 10 11.91 1.99 22.87
C TRP A 10 10.42 2.08 23.23
N HIS A 11 9.58 1.29 22.56
CA HIS A 11 8.12 1.38 22.69
C HIS A 11 7.54 0.54 23.82
N GLY A 12 8.27 -0.43 24.34
CA GLY A 12 7.87 -1.33 25.42
C GLY A 12 6.87 -2.43 25.00
N SER A 13 6.08 -2.21 23.95
CA SER A 13 5.13 -3.21 23.44
C SER A 13 4.76 -2.99 21.97
N MET A 14 4.29 -4.05 21.31
CA MET A 14 3.76 -3.97 19.94
C MET A 14 2.56 -3.02 19.84
N ALA A 15 1.70 -2.98 20.85
CA ALA A 15 0.55 -2.07 20.88
C ALA A 15 0.98 -0.60 20.91
N ALA A 16 1.97 -0.26 21.74
CA ALA A 16 2.54 1.10 21.79
C ALA A 16 3.24 1.47 20.49
N TYR A 17 3.98 0.54 19.88
CA TYR A 17 4.62 0.73 18.59
C TYR A 17 3.58 0.99 17.48
N ALA A 18 2.54 0.15 17.38
CA ALA A 18 1.45 0.32 16.41
C ALA A 18 0.71 1.67 16.61
N ALA A 19 0.42 2.03 17.86
CA ALA A 19 -0.20 3.33 18.18
C ALA A 19 0.68 4.52 17.77
N ALA A 20 2.00 4.43 17.96
CA ALA A 20 2.93 5.46 17.51
C ALA A 20 2.94 5.59 15.98
N LYS A 21 2.91 4.48 15.25
CA LYS A 21 2.83 4.46 13.78
C LYS A 21 1.50 5.01 13.27
N ALA A 22 0.37 4.67 13.92
CA ALA A 22 -0.96 5.14 13.57
C ALA A 22 -1.10 6.68 13.62
N ARG A 23 -0.27 7.37 14.40
CA ARG A 23 -0.28 8.83 14.50
C ARG A 23 -0.07 9.55 13.17
N ILE A 24 0.54 8.90 12.17
CA ILE A 24 0.69 9.45 10.82
C ILE A 24 -0.66 9.76 10.16
N PHE A 25 -1.70 9.04 10.54
CA PHE A 25 -3.03 9.23 9.98
C PHE A 25 -3.79 10.41 10.62
N GLY A 26 -3.26 10.99 11.72
CA GLY A 26 -3.94 12.05 12.47
C GLY A 26 -5.17 11.55 13.21
N THR A 27 -5.75 12.44 13.99
CA THR A 27 -6.94 12.16 14.82
C THR A 27 -8.25 12.65 14.20
N ASP A 28 -8.17 13.53 13.20
CA ASP A 28 -9.34 14.10 12.55
C ASP A 28 -9.94 13.15 11.50
N PRO A 29 -11.26 12.98 11.48
CA PRO A 29 -11.98 12.27 10.42
C PRO A 29 -12.02 13.10 9.12
N MET A 30 -10.97 13.83 8.80
CA MET A 30 -10.89 14.76 7.68
C MET A 30 -11.13 14.02 6.35
N PRO A 31 -12.22 14.31 5.64
CA PRO A 31 -12.53 13.66 4.35
C PRO A 31 -11.55 14.04 3.24
N ALA A 32 -10.74 15.08 3.45
CA ALA A 32 -9.80 15.59 2.45
C ALA A 32 -8.50 14.78 2.35
N THR A 33 -8.15 13.98 3.35
CA THR A 33 -6.90 13.22 3.36
C THR A 33 -7.15 11.76 3.01
N VAL A 34 -6.24 11.18 2.23
CA VAL A 34 -6.26 9.77 1.86
C VAL A 34 -5.37 8.98 2.81
N MET A 35 -5.89 7.88 3.36
CA MET A 35 -5.08 6.86 4.04
C MET A 35 -4.64 5.82 3.01
N VAL A 36 -3.35 5.63 2.87
CA VAL A 36 -2.80 4.53 2.08
C VAL A 36 -2.33 3.45 3.03
N ILE A 37 -2.89 2.26 2.92
CA ILE A 37 -2.68 1.16 3.88
C ILE A 37 -2.38 -0.16 3.18
N ASN A 38 -1.63 -1.01 3.89
CA ASN A 38 -1.38 -2.37 3.47
C ASN A 38 -2.54 -3.27 3.91
N ARG A 39 -3.25 -3.86 2.93
CA ARG A 39 -4.36 -4.79 3.14
C ARG A 39 -3.90 -6.14 3.71
N ASP A 40 -2.64 -6.53 3.44
CA ASP A 40 -2.09 -7.80 3.89
C ASP A 40 -1.69 -7.79 5.38
N ASP A 41 -1.74 -6.61 6.02
CA ASP A 41 -1.41 -6.46 7.44
C ASP A 41 -2.65 -6.09 8.26
N PRO A 42 -3.22 -7.05 9.03
CA PRO A 42 -4.42 -6.80 9.84
C PRO A 42 -4.22 -5.70 10.89
N ALA A 43 -3.00 -5.50 11.40
CA ALA A 43 -2.72 -4.44 12.35
C ALA A 43 -2.82 -3.06 11.71
N VAL A 44 -2.45 -2.95 10.42
CA VAL A 44 -2.59 -1.70 9.65
C VAL A 44 -4.06 -1.48 9.26
N GLU A 45 -4.79 -2.51 8.83
CA GLU A 45 -6.23 -2.41 8.56
C GLU A 45 -7.02 -1.95 9.78
N ALA A 46 -6.69 -2.43 10.97
CA ALA A 46 -7.32 -2.04 12.23
C ALA A 46 -7.11 -0.54 12.60
N MET A 47 -6.21 0.17 11.92
CA MET A 47 -5.98 1.61 12.12
C MET A 47 -7.02 2.49 11.40
N ILE A 48 -7.89 1.92 10.56
CA ILE A 48 -8.93 2.69 9.87
C ILE A 48 -9.95 3.17 10.91
N PRO A 49 -10.15 4.48 11.07
CA PRO A 49 -11.13 4.98 12.02
C PRO A 49 -12.55 4.66 11.56
N PRO A 50 -13.47 4.40 12.50
CA PRO A 50 -14.87 4.20 12.17
C PRO A 50 -15.47 5.48 11.56
N PRO A 51 -16.53 5.34 10.75
CA PRO A 51 -17.26 6.49 10.23
C PRO A 51 -17.80 7.38 11.34
N VAL A 52 -17.73 8.69 11.16
CA VAL A 52 -18.26 9.68 12.13
C VAL A 52 -19.50 10.37 11.58
N ILE A 53 -20.45 10.65 12.48
CA ILE A 53 -21.64 11.43 12.14
C ILE A 53 -21.32 12.91 12.36
N VAL A 54 -21.24 13.66 11.27
CA VAL A 54 -21.06 15.11 11.31
C VAL A 54 -22.43 15.75 11.41
N LYS A 55 -22.64 16.52 12.50
CA LYS A 55 -23.90 17.28 12.70
C LYS A 55 -23.94 18.46 11.71
N PRO A 56 -25.13 18.79 11.20
CA PRO A 56 -25.27 19.92 10.29
C PRO A 56 -24.95 21.23 11.00
N THR A 57 -24.24 22.10 10.29
CA THR A 57 -23.93 23.46 10.75
C THR A 57 -25.05 24.47 10.39
N ARG A 58 -25.91 24.11 9.44
CA ARG A 58 -27.02 24.97 8.97
C ARG A 58 -28.37 24.35 9.30
N ARG A 59 -29.34 25.22 9.61
CA ARG A 59 -30.73 24.82 9.88
C ARG A 59 -31.35 24.19 8.61
N GLY A 60 -31.83 22.93 8.73
CA GLY A 60 -32.44 22.19 7.62
C GLY A 60 -31.52 21.17 6.94
N GLU A 61 -30.23 21.15 7.24
CA GLU A 61 -29.33 20.07 6.78
C GLU A 61 -29.50 18.83 7.64
N ARG A 62 -29.31 17.66 7.03
CA ARG A 62 -29.30 16.38 7.74
C ARG A 62 -27.89 16.03 8.20
N ALA A 63 -27.79 15.33 9.33
CA ALA A 63 -26.54 14.74 9.75
C ALA A 63 -25.98 13.82 8.64
N LYS A 64 -24.68 13.94 8.37
CA LYS A 64 -24.00 13.18 7.32
C LYS A 64 -22.97 12.25 7.93
N GLN A 65 -23.00 10.98 7.54
CA GLN A 65 -21.95 10.05 7.88
C GLN A 65 -20.74 10.32 6.96
N VAL A 66 -19.59 10.49 7.58
CA VAL A 66 -18.31 10.74 6.88
C VAL A 66 -17.33 9.65 7.24
N SER A 67 -16.79 9.01 6.22
CA SER A 67 -15.72 8.02 6.35
C SER A 67 -14.43 8.59 5.77
N ARG A 68 -13.31 8.11 6.27
CA ARG A 68 -12.00 8.41 5.70
C ARG A 68 -11.88 7.80 4.31
N ARG A 69 -11.30 8.52 3.37
CA ARG A 69 -10.93 7.92 2.08
C ARG A 69 -9.72 7.00 2.29
N VAL A 70 -9.88 5.73 1.97
CA VAL A 70 -8.84 4.72 2.09
C VAL A 70 -8.47 4.22 0.71
N VAL A 71 -7.18 4.05 0.45
CA VAL A 71 -6.63 3.35 -0.71
C VAL A 71 -5.77 2.22 -0.18
N ARG A 72 -6.08 1.01 -0.56
CA ARG A 72 -5.38 -0.19 -0.13
C ARG A 72 -4.40 -0.66 -1.18
N PHE A 73 -3.31 -1.26 -0.73
CA PHE A 73 -2.44 -2.06 -1.58
C PHE A 73 -2.20 -3.42 -0.92
N GLY A 74 -1.93 -4.44 -1.72
CA GLY A 74 -1.69 -5.80 -1.23
C GLY A 74 -1.17 -6.72 -2.33
N LEU A 75 -0.76 -7.92 -1.95
CA LEU A 75 -0.18 -8.94 -2.85
C LEU A 75 -1.23 -9.89 -3.46
N ASP A 76 -2.49 -9.51 -3.40
CA ASP A 76 -3.62 -10.15 -4.08
C ASP A 76 -4.37 -9.15 -4.98
N ALA A 77 -5.42 -9.61 -5.67
CA ALA A 77 -6.25 -8.76 -6.52
C ALA A 77 -6.91 -7.62 -5.69
N PRO A 78 -6.93 -6.39 -6.21
CA PRO A 78 -7.60 -5.27 -5.53
C PRO A 78 -9.12 -5.46 -5.53
N ARG A 79 -9.79 -4.95 -4.47
CA ARG A 79 -11.21 -5.23 -4.19
C ARG A 79 -12.11 -3.99 -4.26
N GLU A 80 -11.51 -2.80 -4.18
CA GLU A 80 -12.24 -1.54 -4.16
C GLU A 80 -11.69 -0.58 -5.23
N PRO A 81 -12.50 0.34 -5.76
CA PRO A 81 -12.02 1.33 -6.72
C PRO A 81 -10.87 2.17 -6.15
N GLY A 82 -9.78 2.24 -6.88
CA GLY A 82 -8.59 2.98 -6.49
C GLY A 82 -7.54 2.16 -5.77
N ASP A 83 -7.86 0.93 -5.34
CA ASP A 83 -6.92 0.01 -4.73
C ASP A 83 -5.89 -0.52 -5.72
N PHE A 84 -4.72 -0.86 -5.20
CA PHE A 84 -3.63 -1.48 -5.95
C PHE A 84 -3.40 -2.91 -5.49
N GLY A 85 -2.92 -3.76 -6.38
CA GLY A 85 -2.69 -5.15 -6.06
C GLY A 85 -1.80 -5.89 -7.04
N LEU A 86 -1.61 -7.19 -6.79
CA LEU A 86 -1.03 -8.13 -7.73
C LEU A 86 -2.12 -9.03 -8.33
N LEU A 87 -1.95 -9.33 -9.61
CA LEU A 87 -2.78 -10.30 -10.31
C LEU A 87 -1.88 -11.27 -11.06
N ASP A 88 -1.97 -12.55 -10.71
CA ASP A 88 -1.28 -13.61 -11.44
C ASP A 88 -2.14 -14.05 -12.63
N GLU A 89 -1.63 -13.87 -13.84
CA GLU A 89 -2.33 -14.21 -15.05
C GLU A 89 -1.36 -14.80 -16.07
N GLY A 90 -1.67 -16.02 -16.52
CA GLY A 90 -0.82 -16.72 -17.48
C GLY A 90 0.60 -17.02 -17.00
N GLY A 91 0.80 -17.17 -15.68
CA GLY A 91 2.11 -17.40 -15.08
C GLY A 91 2.95 -16.12 -14.89
N MET A 92 2.37 -14.95 -15.10
CA MET A 92 3.02 -13.66 -14.91
C MET A 92 2.27 -12.85 -13.85
N ALA A 93 3.01 -12.32 -12.88
CA ALA A 93 2.46 -11.42 -11.87
C ALA A 93 2.44 -9.98 -12.41
N TRP A 94 1.28 -9.33 -12.33
CA TRP A 94 1.07 -7.96 -12.77
C TRP A 94 0.80 -7.04 -11.59
N LEU A 95 1.45 -5.88 -11.56
CA LEU A 95 1.00 -4.75 -10.76
C LEU A 95 -0.28 -4.21 -11.41
N VAL A 96 -1.35 -4.11 -10.63
CA VAL A 96 -2.66 -3.72 -11.14
C VAL A 96 -3.31 -2.66 -10.25
N ARG A 97 -4.28 -1.97 -10.81
CA ARG A 97 -5.17 -1.03 -10.11
C ARG A 97 -6.61 -1.37 -10.42
N ALA A 98 -7.47 -1.37 -9.40
CA ALA A 98 -8.91 -1.43 -9.61
C ALA A 98 -9.46 -0.04 -9.95
N MET A 99 -10.34 0.01 -10.92
CA MET A 99 -11.08 1.21 -11.32
C MET A 99 -12.58 0.89 -11.34
N GLU A 100 -13.38 1.86 -11.07
CA GLU A 100 -14.82 1.75 -11.28
C GLU A 100 -15.11 1.67 -12.77
N LEU A 101 -15.94 0.71 -13.19
CA LEU A 101 -16.30 0.51 -14.60
C LEU A 101 -17.01 1.76 -15.18
N ASP A 102 -17.94 2.31 -14.41
CA ASP A 102 -18.64 3.54 -14.78
C ASP A 102 -18.69 4.51 -13.58
N PRO A 103 -17.78 5.49 -13.52
CA PRO A 103 -17.73 6.47 -12.44
C PRO A 103 -18.86 7.52 -12.51
N THR A 104 -19.70 7.49 -13.55
CA THR A 104 -20.84 8.43 -13.66
C THR A 104 -22.06 7.98 -12.89
N ILE A 105 -22.14 6.68 -12.52
CA ILE A 105 -23.22 6.11 -11.74
C ILE A 105 -23.11 6.59 -10.28
N LYS A 106 -24.14 7.32 -9.82
CA LYS A 106 -24.23 7.70 -8.41
C LYS A 106 -24.65 6.50 -7.57
N ARG A 107 -23.76 6.01 -6.71
CA ARG A 107 -24.00 4.87 -5.83
C ARG A 107 -24.22 5.32 -4.40
N LYS A 108 -24.94 4.51 -3.64
CA LYS A 108 -25.10 4.67 -2.20
C LYS A 108 -23.98 3.91 -1.47
N PRO A 109 -23.65 4.28 -0.24
CA PRO A 109 -22.76 3.48 0.59
C PRO A 109 -23.28 2.05 0.73
N GLY A 110 -22.45 1.05 0.35
CA GLY A 110 -22.79 -0.37 0.39
C GLY A 110 -23.31 -0.98 -0.92
N ASP A 111 -23.49 -0.18 -1.97
CA ASP A 111 -23.79 -0.72 -3.30
C ASP A 111 -22.56 -1.46 -3.85
N GLU A 112 -22.77 -2.57 -4.53
CA GLU A 112 -21.72 -3.28 -5.27
C GLU A 112 -21.18 -2.40 -6.41
N VAL A 113 -19.87 -2.42 -6.59
CA VAL A 113 -19.17 -1.65 -7.61
C VAL A 113 -18.56 -2.60 -8.62
N ASP A 114 -19.00 -2.49 -9.88
CA ASP A 114 -18.34 -3.21 -10.96
C ASP A 114 -16.93 -2.65 -11.19
N LEU A 115 -15.94 -3.53 -11.07
CA LEU A 115 -14.53 -3.17 -11.17
C LEU A 115 -13.96 -3.55 -12.53
N VAL A 116 -13.13 -2.66 -13.04
CA VAL A 116 -12.19 -2.96 -14.13
C VAL A 116 -10.79 -3.00 -13.54
N ILE A 117 -10.07 -4.08 -13.81
CA ILE A 117 -8.69 -4.23 -13.40
C ILE A 117 -7.76 -3.69 -14.49
N GLN A 118 -7.14 -2.57 -14.21
CA GLN A 118 -6.13 -1.97 -15.08
C GLN A 118 -4.77 -2.60 -14.81
N ARG A 119 -4.19 -3.28 -15.78
CA ARG A 119 -2.81 -3.74 -15.73
C ARG A 119 -1.87 -2.55 -15.90
N LEU A 120 -0.89 -2.42 -15.02
CA LEU A 120 0.06 -1.31 -15.00
C LEU A 120 1.41 -1.71 -15.59
N MET A 121 2.01 -2.76 -15.03
CA MET A 121 3.26 -3.34 -15.52
C MET A 121 3.46 -4.75 -14.94
N PRO A 122 4.24 -5.62 -15.62
CA PRO A 122 4.68 -6.87 -15.02
C PRO A 122 5.53 -6.63 -13.77
N ALA A 123 5.39 -7.48 -12.75
CA ALA A 123 6.17 -7.35 -11.52
C ALA A 123 7.67 -7.65 -11.75
N ASP A 124 7.99 -8.52 -12.72
CA ASP A 124 9.36 -8.85 -13.13
C ASP A 124 10.07 -7.72 -13.92
N ALA A 125 9.30 -6.71 -14.36
CA ALA A 125 9.89 -5.49 -14.93
C ALA A 125 10.48 -4.54 -13.86
N LEU A 126 10.27 -4.84 -12.56
CA LEU A 126 10.96 -4.18 -11.46
C LEU A 126 12.41 -4.70 -11.41
N ARG A 127 13.39 -3.81 -11.31
CA ARG A 127 14.79 -4.21 -11.11
C ARG A 127 15.06 -4.69 -9.69
N ILE A 128 14.24 -4.26 -8.72
CA ILE A 128 14.26 -4.75 -7.35
C ILE A 128 13.42 -6.02 -7.25
N ARG A 129 14.04 -7.13 -6.83
CA ARG A 129 13.41 -8.46 -6.81
C ARG A 129 12.63 -8.72 -5.50
N GLY A 130 11.73 -9.69 -5.54
CA GLY A 130 11.00 -10.20 -4.40
C GLY A 130 9.59 -9.61 -4.22
N ARG A 131 8.72 -10.41 -3.64
CA ARG A 131 7.31 -10.02 -3.41
C ARG A 131 7.18 -8.80 -2.49
N HIS A 132 8.07 -8.65 -1.51
CA HIS A 132 8.11 -7.48 -0.63
C HIS A 132 8.39 -6.19 -1.41
N ASN A 133 9.23 -6.24 -2.45
CA ASN A 133 9.50 -5.09 -3.31
C ASN A 133 8.34 -4.79 -4.27
N ALA A 134 7.61 -5.82 -4.73
CA ALA A 134 6.35 -5.59 -5.44
C ALA A 134 5.33 -4.87 -4.55
N SER A 135 5.20 -5.27 -3.27
CA SER A 135 4.36 -4.57 -2.28
C SER A 135 4.81 -3.11 -2.06
N ASN A 136 6.12 -2.87 -1.95
CA ASN A 136 6.68 -1.52 -1.84
C ASN A 136 6.37 -0.66 -3.07
N ALA A 137 6.47 -1.23 -4.28
CA ALA A 137 6.11 -0.56 -5.53
C ALA A 137 4.62 -0.20 -5.58
N LEU A 138 3.73 -1.11 -5.16
CA LEU A 138 2.29 -0.84 -5.05
C LEU A 138 1.99 0.27 -4.04
N ALA A 139 2.68 0.28 -2.89
CA ALA A 139 2.56 1.35 -1.90
C ALA A 139 3.00 2.71 -2.48
N ALA A 140 4.12 2.74 -3.21
CA ALA A 140 4.62 3.96 -3.86
C ALA A 140 3.63 4.48 -4.90
N LEU A 141 3.05 3.59 -5.73
CA LEU A 141 2.01 3.94 -6.70
C LEU A 141 0.76 4.50 -6.01
N ALA A 142 0.31 3.86 -4.93
CA ALA A 142 -0.86 4.31 -4.17
C ALA A 142 -0.65 5.69 -3.54
N LEU A 143 0.51 5.92 -2.90
CA LEU A 143 0.87 7.20 -2.29
C LEU A 143 0.98 8.31 -3.33
N ALA A 144 1.72 8.09 -4.40
CA ALA A 144 1.94 9.10 -5.42
C ALA A 144 0.65 9.42 -6.21
N SER A 145 -0.18 8.40 -6.49
CA SER A 145 -1.51 8.60 -7.09
C SER A 145 -2.43 9.43 -6.19
N SER A 146 -2.31 9.27 -4.86
CA SER A 146 -3.13 9.99 -3.88
C SER A 146 -2.90 11.51 -3.90
N VAL A 147 -1.73 11.93 -4.35
CA VAL A 147 -1.36 13.35 -4.51
C VAL A 147 -1.42 13.81 -5.97
N GLY A 148 -2.01 13.00 -6.86
CA GLY A 148 -2.30 13.38 -8.24
C GLY A 148 -1.15 13.21 -9.23
N ILE A 149 -0.09 12.48 -8.88
CA ILE A 149 0.99 12.19 -9.82
C ILE A 149 0.47 11.23 -10.90
N PRO A 150 0.70 11.52 -12.20
CA PRO A 150 0.27 10.65 -13.29
C PRO A 150 0.97 9.30 -13.29
N LEU A 151 0.26 8.23 -13.72
CA LEU A 151 0.79 6.86 -13.72
C LEU A 151 2.03 6.67 -14.59
N ALA A 152 2.06 7.24 -15.79
CA ALA A 152 3.13 6.99 -16.76
C ALA A 152 4.54 7.31 -16.23
N PRO A 153 4.82 8.51 -15.67
CA PRO A 153 6.12 8.79 -15.09
C PRO A 153 6.44 7.92 -13.87
N MET A 154 5.43 7.53 -13.05
CA MET A 154 5.64 6.63 -11.93
C MET A 154 6.07 5.24 -12.38
N LEU A 155 5.40 4.67 -13.37
CA LEU A 155 5.76 3.36 -13.94
C LEU A 155 7.13 3.37 -14.59
N HIS A 156 7.49 4.47 -15.24
CA HIS A 156 8.85 4.66 -15.76
C HIS A 156 9.88 4.68 -14.63
N GLY A 157 9.64 5.46 -13.58
CA GLY A 157 10.50 5.54 -12.40
C GLY A 157 10.70 4.17 -11.74
N LEU A 158 9.63 3.38 -11.59
CA LEU A 158 9.71 2.04 -11.01
C LEU A 158 10.56 1.07 -11.85
N ARG A 159 10.51 1.16 -13.19
CA ARG A 159 11.36 0.35 -14.08
C ARG A 159 12.84 0.72 -13.99
N GLU A 160 13.14 2.00 -13.73
CA GLU A 160 14.50 2.49 -13.65
C GLU A 160 15.12 2.38 -12.25
N TYR A 161 14.28 2.26 -11.22
CA TYR A 161 14.73 2.18 -9.82
C TYR A 161 15.49 0.88 -9.56
N ARG A 162 16.71 1.02 -9.08
CA ARG A 162 17.65 -0.11 -8.87
C ARG A 162 17.73 -0.55 -7.39
N GLY A 163 16.98 0.08 -6.52
CA GLY A 163 17.06 -0.13 -5.06
C GLY A 163 18.00 0.86 -4.39
N GLU A 164 18.08 0.75 -3.07
CA GLU A 164 18.97 1.54 -2.24
C GLU A 164 20.20 0.71 -1.84
N PRO A 165 21.36 1.33 -1.64
CA PRO A 165 22.52 0.64 -1.10
C PRO A 165 22.19 -0.09 0.19
N HIS A 166 22.75 -1.28 0.36
CA HIS A 166 22.60 -2.12 1.55
C HIS A 166 21.17 -2.66 1.79
N ARG A 167 20.29 -2.68 0.79
CA ARG A 167 18.93 -3.25 0.83
C ARG A 167 18.77 -4.32 -0.24
N VAL A 168 19.15 -5.54 0.11
CA VAL A 168 19.18 -6.69 -0.84
C VAL A 168 19.93 -6.27 -2.11
N GLU A 169 21.02 -5.54 -1.95
CA GLU A 169 21.83 -5.02 -3.04
C GLU A 169 22.66 -6.16 -3.66
N PRO A 170 22.55 -6.47 -4.96
CA PRO A 170 23.39 -7.47 -5.59
C PRO A 170 24.83 -6.95 -5.71
N ILE A 171 25.76 -7.60 -5.02
CA ILE A 171 27.17 -7.17 -4.96
C ILE A 171 28.10 -8.02 -5.82
N GLY A 172 27.65 -9.17 -6.31
CA GLY A 172 28.44 -9.99 -7.21
C GLY A 172 27.92 -11.41 -7.39
N MET A 173 28.61 -12.14 -8.26
CA MET A 173 28.34 -13.55 -8.55
C MET A 173 29.66 -14.32 -8.59
N LEU A 174 29.68 -15.48 -7.92
CA LEU A 174 30.79 -16.42 -8.02
C LEU A 174 30.26 -17.80 -8.47
N GLY A 175 30.58 -18.21 -9.68
CA GLY A 175 29.97 -19.38 -10.30
C GLY A 175 28.45 -19.20 -10.51
N GLN A 176 27.65 -20.01 -9.81
CA GLN A 176 26.19 -19.90 -9.83
C GLN A 176 25.61 -19.31 -8.53
N VAL A 177 26.46 -18.77 -7.65
CA VAL A 177 26.06 -18.18 -6.36
C VAL A 177 26.05 -16.66 -6.50
N GLU A 178 24.88 -16.07 -6.29
CA GLU A 178 24.69 -14.62 -6.19
C GLU A 178 24.93 -14.17 -4.75
N PHE A 179 25.58 -13.02 -4.58
CA PHE A 179 25.85 -12.40 -3.28
C PHE A 179 25.06 -11.09 -3.19
N PHE A 180 24.41 -10.89 -2.04
CA PHE A 180 23.63 -9.69 -1.76
C PHE A 180 24.11 -9.05 -0.46
N ASP A 181 24.14 -7.72 -0.43
CA ASP A 181 24.32 -6.92 0.77
C ASP A 181 22.94 -6.46 1.28
N ASP A 182 22.54 -6.92 2.46
CA ASP A 182 21.34 -6.49 3.17
C ASP A 182 21.68 -6.03 4.59
N SER A 183 22.76 -5.29 4.76
CA SER A 183 23.20 -4.77 6.06
C SER A 183 22.23 -3.77 6.69
N LYS A 184 21.19 -3.32 5.96
CA LYS A 184 20.04 -2.57 6.47
C LYS A 184 18.95 -3.45 7.05
N GLY A 185 18.95 -4.76 6.84
CA GLY A 185 18.07 -5.74 7.47
C GLY A 185 18.43 -5.94 8.95
N THR A 186 17.99 -5.04 9.83
CA THR A 186 18.39 -4.98 11.24
C THR A 186 17.47 -5.77 12.18
N ASN A 187 16.47 -6.46 11.66
CA ASN A 187 15.58 -7.32 12.43
C ASN A 187 15.23 -8.61 11.65
N VAL A 188 14.80 -9.64 12.39
CA VAL A 188 14.48 -10.96 11.83
C VAL A 188 13.40 -10.86 10.74
N GLY A 189 12.38 -10.01 10.93
CA GLY A 189 11.30 -9.83 9.96
C GLY A 189 11.78 -9.27 8.62
N ALA A 190 12.73 -8.35 8.63
CA ALA A 190 13.34 -7.81 7.42
C ALA A 190 14.13 -8.87 6.67
N THR A 191 14.95 -9.66 7.37
CA THR A 191 15.75 -10.74 6.77
C THR A 191 14.84 -11.83 6.17
N VAL A 192 13.79 -12.25 6.89
CA VAL A 192 12.81 -13.23 6.36
C VAL A 192 12.12 -12.71 5.12
N ALA A 193 11.75 -11.42 5.08
CA ALA A 193 11.14 -10.81 3.89
C ALA A 193 12.09 -10.74 2.69
N ALA A 194 13.39 -10.61 2.93
CA ALA A 194 14.41 -10.59 1.88
C ALA A 194 14.67 -11.99 1.27
N LEU A 195 14.41 -13.07 2.04
CA LEU A 195 14.63 -14.46 1.62
C LEU A 195 13.43 -15.09 0.90
N ASN A 196 12.25 -14.45 0.94
CA ASN A 196 11.00 -14.86 0.27
C ASN A 196 10.75 -14.06 -1.00
#